data_a85aa31341c498109449a96e9aff0f0f
#
_entry.id   a85aa31341c498109449a96e9aff0f0f
#
_cell.length_a   1.000
_cell.length_b   1.000
_cell.length_c   1.000
_cell.angle_alpha   90.00
_cell.angle_beta   90.00
_cell.angle_gamma   90.00
#
_symmetry.space_group_name_H-M   'P 1'
#
loop_
_entity.id
_entity.type
_entity.pdbx_description
1 polymer ?
#
loop_
_entity_poly.entity_id
_entity_poly.type
_entity_poly.pdbx_seq_one_letter_code
_entity_poly.pdbx_strand_id
1 'polypeptide(L)'
;MVDAYFGRFVLPEDLHAALQKCRSIAYIETQEELDELVFGPTHSSRYDVVYNIVGKGTVKEAEVIRCKNGASVNFMEDYMRRRDPNSMVISDDLPTDKPRFLDRFGYPFSKVRQETMDWLSNQRVIMLPFKAGDPAHGYDSLLVCPANAAFFALALANMQGFVAIQDIPENYTPRAIIYVAPPFRHTHFDGKQVVVHNRSESLHEVFAYNLYPGPSAKKGVYSVLLDIGEHEGWVCCHASSALVETPYENETVFMHEGASGGGKERDAGGFQA
;
A
#
# COMPACT_ATOMS: atom_id res chain seq x y z
N MET A 1 -2.94 -28.56 2.65
CA MET A 1 -1.84 -28.30 3.60
C MET A 1 -1.97 -26.84 4.00
N VAL A 2 -2.14 -26.56 5.28
CA VAL A 2 -2.04 -25.17 5.76
C VAL A 2 -0.59 -24.77 5.52
N ASP A 3 -0.39 -23.75 4.74
CA ASP A 3 0.92 -23.18 4.46
C ASP A 3 1.56 -22.78 5.81
N ALA A 4 2.78 -23.21 6.07
CA ALA A 4 3.46 -22.99 7.34
C ALA A 4 3.61 -21.48 7.67
N TYR A 5 3.69 -20.64 6.66
CA TYR A 5 3.77 -19.19 6.84
C TYR A 5 2.42 -18.56 7.15
N PHE A 6 1.33 -19.02 6.54
CA PHE A 6 0.01 -18.46 6.78
C PHE A 6 -0.42 -18.52 8.24
N GLY A 7 -0.06 -19.62 8.94
CA GLY A 7 -0.35 -19.79 10.36
C GLY A 7 0.35 -18.81 11.31
N ARG A 8 1.36 -18.07 10.82
CA ARG A 8 2.06 -17.06 11.62
C ARG A 8 1.34 -15.73 11.72
N PHE A 9 0.37 -15.45 10.83
CA PHE A 9 -0.32 -14.17 10.79
C PHE A 9 -1.55 -14.13 11.68
N VAL A 10 -1.67 -13.08 12.47
CA VAL A 10 -2.90 -12.72 13.19
C VAL A 10 -3.64 -11.66 12.37
N LEU A 11 -4.71 -12.06 11.70
CA LEU A 11 -5.44 -11.25 10.72
C LEU A 11 -6.89 -11.03 11.14
N PRO A 12 -7.58 -9.98 10.65
CA PRO A 12 -9.03 -9.87 10.71
C PRO A 12 -9.72 -11.14 10.19
N GLU A 13 -10.79 -11.55 10.85
CA GLU A 13 -11.48 -12.83 10.57
C GLU A 13 -11.93 -12.96 9.10
N ASP A 14 -12.48 -11.90 8.53
CA ASP A 14 -12.95 -11.87 7.14
C ASP A 14 -11.80 -11.97 6.14
N LEU A 15 -10.68 -11.29 6.41
CA LEU A 15 -9.46 -11.40 5.60
C LEU A 15 -8.88 -12.82 5.69
N HIS A 16 -8.76 -13.35 6.89
CA HIS A 16 -8.25 -14.71 7.10
C HIS A 16 -9.10 -15.72 6.32
N ALA A 17 -10.43 -15.62 6.40
CA ALA A 17 -11.35 -16.50 5.68
C ALA A 17 -11.26 -16.33 4.14
N ALA A 18 -11.02 -15.12 3.65
CA ALA A 18 -10.82 -14.85 2.22
C ALA A 18 -9.52 -15.48 1.71
N LEU A 19 -8.42 -15.30 2.46
CA LEU A 19 -7.11 -15.82 2.10
C LEU A 19 -7.05 -17.36 2.14
N GLN A 20 -7.76 -18.00 3.05
CA GLN A 20 -7.89 -19.48 3.07
C GLN A 20 -8.54 -20.03 1.80
N LYS A 21 -9.38 -19.24 1.12
CA LYS A 21 -10.10 -19.65 -0.09
C LYS A 21 -9.43 -19.18 -1.37
N CYS A 22 -8.45 -18.28 -1.30
CA CYS A 22 -7.81 -17.73 -2.48
C CYS A 22 -7.09 -18.84 -3.28
N ARG A 23 -6.81 -18.59 -4.55
CA ARG A 23 -6.24 -19.60 -5.45
C ARG A 23 -4.81 -20.00 -5.07
N SER A 24 -4.03 -19.03 -4.58
CA SER A 24 -2.69 -19.24 -4.03
C SER A 24 -2.23 -17.98 -3.30
N ILE A 25 -1.33 -18.14 -2.35
CA ILE A 25 -0.62 -17.05 -1.71
C ILE A 25 0.84 -17.14 -2.12
N ALA A 26 1.41 -16.02 -2.57
CA ALA A 26 2.83 -15.85 -2.78
C ALA A 26 3.41 -15.06 -1.61
N TYR A 27 4.45 -15.61 -1.02
CA TYR A 27 5.27 -14.96 -0.01
C TYR A 27 6.60 -14.59 -0.64
N ILE A 28 7.22 -13.53 -0.17
CA ILE A 28 8.42 -12.96 -0.77
C ILE A 28 9.58 -13.16 0.19
N GLU A 29 10.64 -13.81 -0.29
CA GLU A 29 11.90 -13.98 0.43
C GLU A 29 12.96 -12.99 -0.05
N THR A 30 12.97 -12.68 -1.35
CA THR A 30 13.99 -11.83 -1.96
C THR A 30 13.39 -10.79 -2.90
N GLN A 31 14.15 -9.75 -3.20
CA GLN A 31 13.78 -8.74 -4.18
C GLN A 31 13.68 -9.32 -5.58
N GLU A 32 14.52 -10.30 -5.91
CA GLU A 32 14.52 -10.99 -7.20
C GLU A 32 13.21 -11.74 -7.43
N GLU A 33 12.67 -12.42 -6.42
CA GLU A 33 11.36 -13.08 -6.50
C GLU A 33 10.24 -12.09 -6.77
N LEU A 34 10.27 -10.92 -6.13
CA LEU A 34 9.29 -9.87 -6.38
C LEU A 34 9.41 -9.33 -7.81
N ASP A 35 10.62 -9.13 -8.30
CA ASP A 35 10.88 -8.73 -9.68
C ASP A 35 10.37 -9.79 -10.68
N GLU A 36 10.56 -11.08 -10.40
CA GLU A 36 10.06 -12.18 -11.23
C GLU A 36 8.53 -12.24 -11.24
N LEU A 37 7.87 -11.96 -10.13
CA LEU A 37 6.41 -11.84 -10.10
C LEU A 37 5.89 -10.71 -10.99
N VAL A 38 6.65 -9.63 -11.10
CA VAL A 38 6.30 -8.47 -11.93
C VAL A 38 6.59 -8.72 -13.39
N PHE A 39 7.78 -9.24 -13.73
CA PHE A 39 8.28 -9.30 -15.10
C PHE A 39 8.42 -10.71 -15.66
N GLY A 40 8.14 -11.73 -14.86
CA GLY A 40 8.30 -13.13 -15.19
C GLY A 40 9.77 -13.61 -15.18
N PRO A 41 10.00 -14.93 -15.20
CA PRO A 41 11.32 -15.54 -15.06
C PRO A 41 12.27 -15.20 -16.23
N THR A 42 11.73 -14.82 -17.37
CA THR A 42 12.53 -14.38 -18.54
C THR A 42 12.88 -12.90 -18.48
N HIS A 43 12.57 -12.22 -17.37
CA HIS A 43 12.75 -10.78 -17.21
C HIS A 43 12.21 -9.97 -18.39
N SER A 44 10.96 -10.24 -18.75
CA SER A 44 10.28 -9.49 -19.79
C SER A 44 10.43 -7.99 -19.55
N SER A 45 10.69 -7.22 -20.61
CA SER A 45 10.80 -5.76 -20.48
C SER A 45 9.46 -5.09 -20.22
N ARG A 46 8.34 -5.81 -20.39
CA ARG A 46 6.99 -5.26 -20.34
C ARG A 46 5.96 -6.34 -20.05
N TYR A 47 4.91 -5.98 -19.29
CA TYR A 47 3.69 -6.78 -19.17
C TYR A 47 2.44 -5.90 -19.05
N ASP A 48 1.29 -6.49 -19.39
CA ASP A 48 -0.02 -5.83 -19.29
C ASP A 48 -0.75 -6.29 -18.03
N VAL A 49 -1.23 -5.31 -17.24
CA VAL A 49 -2.12 -5.55 -16.11
C VAL A 49 -3.55 -5.63 -16.64
N VAL A 50 -4.12 -6.81 -16.59
CA VAL A 50 -5.46 -7.08 -17.11
C VAL A 50 -6.36 -7.67 -16.03
N TYR A 51 -7.64 -7.31 -16.07
CA TYR A 51 -8.67 -7.86 -15.19
C TYR A 51 -9.88 -8.32 -16.02
N ASN A 52 -10.51 -9.39 -15.56
CA ASN A 52 -11.81 -9.79 -16.07
C ASN A 52 -12.91 -9.08 -15.30
N ILE A 53 -13.63 -8.22 -15.99
CA ILE A 53 -14.72 -7.41 -15.43
C ILE A 53 -16.05 -7.96 -15.90
N VAL A 54 -16.93 -8.23 -14.96
CA VAL A 54 -18.27 -8.78 -15.24
C VAL A 54 -19.02 -7.83 -16.21
N GLY A 55 -19.53 -8.38 -17.30
CA GLY A 55 -20.24 -7.61 -18.33
C GLY A 55 -19.37 -6.84 -19.32
N LYS A 56 -18.04 -6.80 -19.13
CA LYS A 56 -17.08 -6.11 -20.02
C LYS A 56 -15.99 -7.00 -20.60
N GLY A 57 -15.78 -8.19 -20.02
CA GLY A 57 -14.70 -9.08 -20.41
C GLY A 57 -13.33 -8.63 -19.89
N THR A 58 -12.28 -8.98 -20.59
CA THR A 58 -10.90 -8.63 -20.23
C THR A 58 -10.61 -7.17 -20.55
N VAL A 59 -10.24 -6.41 -19.54
CA VAL A 59 -9.88 -4.99 -19.63
C VAL A 59 -8.42 -4.80 -19.23
N LYS A 60 -7.65 -4.09 -20.07
CA LYS A 60 -6.29 -3.67 -19.76
C LYS A 60 -6.35 -2.41 -18.88
N GLU A 61 -5.79 -2.50 -17.69
CA GLU A 61 -5.76 -1.40 -16.72
C GLU A 61 -4.49 -0.58 -16.83
N ALA A 62 -3.37 -1.25 -17.01
CA ALA A 62 -2.08 -0.61 -17.08
C ALA A 62 -1.08 -1.44 -17.90
N GLU A 63 -0.02 -0.79 -18.30
CA GLU A 63 1.15 -1.39 -18.89
C GLU A 63 2.34 -1.11 -17.98
N VAL A 64 3.07 -2.15 -17.62
CA VAL A 64 4.25 -2.04 -16.75
C VAL A 64 5.48 -2.31 -17.62
N ILE A 65 6.44 -1.40 -17.55
CA ILE A 65 7.68 -1.45 -18.32
C ILE A 65 8.86 -1.48 -17.34
N ARG A 66 9.77 -2.42 -17.52
CA ARG A 66 10.99 -2.50 -16.72
C ARG A 66 11.90 -1.32 -17.06
N CYS A 67 12.37 -0.64 -16.04
CA CYS A 67 13.36 0.40 -16.12
C CYS A 67 14.66 -0.07 -15.45
N LYS A 68 15.74 0.70 -15.62
CA LYS A 68 17.04 0.39 -15.00
C LYS A 68 16.93 0.28 -13.46
N ASN A 69 16.10 1.12 -12.84
CA ASN A 69 15.99 1.26 -11.38
C ASN A 69 14.54 1.04 -10.91
N GLY A 70 13.85 0.02 -11.44
CA GLY A 70 12.48 -0.29 -11.04
C GLY A 70 11.52 -0.44 -12.22
N ALA A 71 10.27 0.00 -12.05
CA ALA A 71 9.23 -0.13 -13.06
C ALA A 71 8.54 1.22 -13.36
N SER A 72 8.24 1.44 -14.64
CA SER A 72 7.32 2.50 -15.08
C SER A 72 5.94 1.90 -15.31
N VAL A 73 4.90 2.54 -14.77
CA VAL A 73 3.51 2.11 -14.94
C VAL A 73 2.75 3.12 -15.74
N ASN A 74 2.25 2.70 -16.91
CA ASN A 74 1.41 3.51 -17.77
C ASN A 74 -0.05 3.08 -17.63
N PHE A 75 -0.86 3.86 -16.94
CA PHE A 75 -2.28 3.62 -16.80
C PHE A 75 -3.05 3.98 -18.06
N MET A 76 -4.03 3.16 -18.45
CA MET A 76 -4.77 3.35 -19.70
C MET A 76 -5.74 4.53 -19.63
N GLU A 77 -6.30 4.81 -18.45
CA GLU A 77 -7.27 5.88 -18.27
C GLU A 77 -6.67 7.12 -17.61
N ASP A 78 -6.98 8.30 -18.12
CA ASP A 78 -6.40 9.56 -17.64
C ASP A 78 -6.74 9.87 -16.18
N TYR A 79 -7.93 9.51 -15.69
CA TYR A 79 -8.33 9.75 -14.31
C TYR A 79 -7.48 8.96 -13.31
N MET A 80 -6.93 7.81 -13.71
CA MET A 80 -6.03 7.01 -12.87
C MET A 80 -4.68 7.69 -12.62
N ARG A 81 -4.33 8.67 -13.44
CA ARG A 81 -3.09 9.45 -13.33
C ARG A 81 -3.27 10.71 -12.50
N ARG A 82 -4.51 11.15 -12.29
CA ARG A 82 -4.84 12.38 -11.59
C ARG A 82 -5.10 12.10 -10.12
N ARG A 83 -4.50 12.93 -9.29
CA ARG A 83 -4.79 12.98 -7.87
C ARG A 83 -6.11 13.74 -7.64
N ASP A 84 -7.13 13.03 -7.19
CA ASP A 84 -8.32 13.66 -6.62
C ASP A 84 -8.03 13.94 -5.13
N PRO A 85 -8.03 15.21 -4.68
CA PRO A 85 -7.81 15.55 -3.28
C PRO A 85 -8.88 14.97 -2.36
N ASN A 86 -10.06 14.64 -2.90
CA ASN A 86 -11.17 14.03 -2.18
C ASN A 86 -11.21 12.50 -2.30
N SER A 87 -10.15 11.87 -2.80
CA SER A 87 -10.12 10.41 -2.94
C SER A 87 -10.09 9.66 -1.60
N MET A 88 -9.61 10.30 -0.54
CA MET A 88 -9.52 9.71 0.80
C MET A 88 -10.84 9.85 1.56
N VAL A 89 -11.34 8.76 2.10
CA VAL A 89 -12.55 8.70 2.94
C VAL A 89 -12.31 7.80 4.15
N ILE A 90 -13.04 8.05 5.22
CA ILE A 90 -12.96 7.32 6.48
C ILE A 90 -14.22 6.47 6.65
N SER A 91 -14.07 5.21 7.02
CA SER A 91 -15.19 4.28 7.22
C SER A 91 -15.50 3.96 8.68
N ASP A 92 -14.58 4.27 9.57
CA ASP A 92 -14.75 4.12 11.03
C ASP A 92 -15.43 5.36 11.66
N ASP A 93 -15.70 5.28 12.97
CA ASP A 93 -16.37 6.34 13.74
C ASP A 93 -15.40 7.22 14.54
N LEU A 94 -14.08 7.02 14.43
CA LEU A 94 -13.09 7.85 15.10
C LEU A 94 -13.12 9.30 14.59
N PRO A 95 -12.73 10.28 15.39
CA PRO A 95 -12.68 11.68 14.96
C PRO A 95 -11.89 11.87 13.66
N THR A 96 -12.40 12.75 12.78
CA THR A 96 -11.74 13.03 11.50
C THR A 96 -12.25 14.34 10.89
N ASP A 97 -11.37 15.02 10.13
CA ASP A 97 -11.71 16.15 9.26
C ASP A 97 -11.99 15.68 7.79
N LYS A 98 -11.87 14.38 7.52
CA LYS A 98 -12.08 13.80 6.20
C LYS A 98 -13.51 13.35 5.98
N PRO A 99 -13.99 13.31 4.73
CA PRO A 99 -15.32 12.80 4.42
C PRO A 99 -15.52 11.37 4.91
N ARG A 100 -16.67 11.09 5.50
CA ARG A 100 -17.03 9.72 5.84
C ARG A 100 -17.55 8.98 4.61
N PHE A 101 -17.25 7.68 4.56
CA PHE A 101 -17.63 6.81 3.45
C PHE A 101 -19.16 6.81 3.23
N LEU A 102 -19.91 6.63 4.31
CA LEU A 102 -21.38 6.59 4.27
C LEU A 102 -21.97 7.89 3.73
N ASP A 103 -21.47 9.04 4.20
CA ASP A 103 -21.96 10.35 3.78
C ASP A 103 -21.68 10.63 2.30
N ARG A 104 -20.52 10.14 1.81
CA ARG A 104 -20.11 10.36 0.43
C ARG A 104 -20.80 9.45 -0.56
N PHE A 105 -21.04 8.18 -0.22
CA PHE A 105 -21.52 7.18 -1.17
C PHE A 105 -22.94 6.69 -0.89
N GLY A 106 -23.53 7.03 0.26
CA GLY A 106 -24.93 6.70 0.60
C GLY A 106 -25.16 5.24 1.00
N TYR A 107 -24.09 4.45 1.20
CA TYR A 107 -24.16 3.06 1.68
C TYR A 107 -22.98 2.74 2.59
N PRO A 108 -23.11 1.75 3.50
CA PRO A 108 -22.07 1.42 4.45
C PRO A 108 -20.85 0.76 3.78
N PHE A 109 -19.66 1.05 4.28
CA PHE A 109 -18.43 0.46 3.78
C PHE A 109 -18.39 -1.07 3.94
N SER A 110 -19.04 -1.61 4.97
CA SER A 110 -19.11 -3.06 5.21
C SER A 110 -19.56 -3.86 3.99
N LYS A 111 -20.45 -3.30 3.16
CA LYS A 111 -20.87 -3.90 1.90
C LYS A 111 -19.70 -4.04 0.91
N VAL A 112 -18.96 -2.97 0.68
CA VAL A 112 -17.83 -2.97 -0.25
C VAL A 112 -16.65 -3.78 0.31
N ARG A 113 -16.47 -3.77 1.62
CA ARG A 113 -15.51 -4.64 2.31
C ARG A 113 -15.80 -6.11 2.01
N GLN A 114 -17.06 -6.54 2.17
CA GLN A 114 -17.47 -7.91 1.87
C GLN A 114 -17.19 -8.26 0.40
N GLU A 115 -17.59 -7.41 -0.53
CA GLU A 115 -17.32 -7.60 -1.96
C GLU A 115 -15.81 -7.67 -2.26
N THR A 116 -14.99 -6.92 -1.53
CA THR A 116 -13.53 -6.98 -1.62
C THR A 116 -12.99 -8.33 -1.15
N MET A 117 -13.45 -8.84 -0.01
CA MET A 117 -13.03 -10.14 0.51
C MET A 117 -13.49 -11.28 -0.41
N ASP A 118 -14.71 -11.22 -0.92
CA ASP A 118 -15.23 -12.19 -1.90
C ASP A 118 -14.40 -12.18 -3.19
N TRP A 119 -13.98 -11.00 -3.65
CA TRP A 119 -13.12 -10.89 -4.82
C TRP A 119 -11.72 -11.44 -4.56
N LEU A 120 -11.09 -11.09 -3.42
CA LEU A 120 -9.77 -11.59 -3.03
C LEU A 120 -9.74 -13.11 -2.91
N SER A 121 -10.82 -13.72 -2.40
CA SER A 121 -10.94 -15.18 -2.28
C SER A 121 -10.82 -15.93 -3.62
N ASN A 122 -10.96 -15.24 -4.73
CA ASN A 122 -10.85 -15.78 -6.07
C ASN A 122 -9.56 -15.39 -6.81
N GLN A 123 -8.64 -14.68 -6.13
CA GLN A 123 -7.40 -14.23 -6.72
C GLN A 123 -6.21 -15.15 -6.36
N ARG A 124 -5.11 -14.98 -7.08
CA ARG A 124 -3.77 -15.29 -6.60
C ARG A 124 -3.29 -14.05 -5.87
N VAL A 125 -2.84 -14.19 -4.64
CA VAL A 125 -2.54 -13.08 -3.73
C VAL A 125 -1.06 -13.08 -3.38
N ILE A 126 -0.48 -11.89 -3.25
CA ILE A 126 0.83 -11.65 -2.64
C ILE A 126 0.57 -11.13 -1.22
N MET A 127 1.20 -11.74 -0.24
CA MET A 127 1.31 -11.22 1.12
C MET A 127 2.74 -10.72 1.32
N LEU A 128 2.89 -9.41 1.49
CA LEU A 128 4.19 -8.76 1.67
C LEU A 128 4.26 -8.07 3.03
N PRO A 129 4.89 -8.68 4.04
CA PRO A 129 5.15 -8.03 5.32
C PRO A 129 6.14 -6.88 5.13
N PHE A 130 5.93 -5.77 5.83
CA PHE A 130 6.85 -4.62 5.81
C PHE A 130 6.79 -3.85 7.13
N LYS A 131 7.73 -2.92 7.34
CA LYS A 131 7.69 -1.96 8.44
C LYS A 131 7.16 -0.63 7.93
N ALA A 132 6.06 -0.13 8.50
CA ALA A 132 5.66 1.26 8.27
C ALA A 132 6.58 2.17 9.07
N GLY A 133 7.35 3.02 8.38
CA GLY A 133 8.36 3.89 8.97
C GLY A 133 9.77 3.31 8.90
N ASP A 134 10.54 3.49 9.97
CA ASP A 134 11.91 3.03 10.06
C ASP A 134 12.01 1.49 10.10
N PRO A 135 12.97 0.86 9.39
CA PRO A 135 13.12 -0.60 9.39
C PRO A 135 13.35 -1.22 10.78
N ALA A 136 14.01 -0.50 11.68
CA ALA A 136 14.32 -0.99 13.02
C ALA A 136 13.22 -0.70 14.05
N HIS A 137 12.53 0.45 13.92
CA HIS A 137 11.58 0.96 14.91
C HIS A 137 10.16 1.12 14.35
N GLY A 138 9.95 0.86 13.06
CA GLY A 138 8.65 0.97 12.42
C GLY A 138 7.66 -0.12 12.86
N TYR A 139 6.41 0.08 12.49
CA TYR A 139 5.30 -0.78 12.88
C TYR A 139 5.12 -1.94 11.91
N ASP A 140 4.95 -3.13 12.45
CA ASP A 140 4.61 -4.32 11.67
C ASP A 140 3.38 -4.05 10.81
N SER A 141 3.52 -4.31 9.53
CA SER A 141 2.51 -3.97 8.54
C SER A 141 2.44 -5.02 7.44
N LEU A 142 1.32 -5.11 6.76
CA LEU A 142 1.10 -6.10 5.72
C LEU A 142 0.50 -5.45 4.46
N LEU A 143 1.04 -5.78 3.30
CA LEU A 143 0.37 -5.55 2.02
C LEU A 143 -0.31 -6.83 1.57
N VAL A 144 -1.57 -6.73 1.20
CA VAL A 144 -2.37 -7.78 0.54
C VAL A 144 -2.67 -7.31 -0.89
N CYS A 145 -2.09 -7.99 -1.87
CA CYS A 145 -2.10 -7.55 -3.26
C CYS A 145 -2.43 -8.72 -4.19
N PRO A 146 -3.32 -8.57 -5.19
CA PRO A 146 -3.49 -9.59 -6.22
C PRO A 146 -2.23 -9.69 -7.09
N ALA A 147 -1.86 -10.90 -7.50
CA ALA A 147 -0.61 -11.16 -8.23
C ALA A 147 -0.51 -10.39 -9.57
N ASN A 148 -1.64 -10.10 -10.23
CA ASN A 148 -1.64 -9.27 -11.44
C ASN A 148 -1.35 -7.79 -11.19
N ALA A 149 -1.35 -7.36 -9.92
CA ALA A 149 -0.93 -6.02 -9.50
C ALA A 149 0.40 -6.05 -8.72
N ALA A 150 1.26 -7.04 -8.97
CA ALA A 150 2.57 -7.20 -8.33
C ALA A 150 3.45 -5.93 -8.41
N PHE A 151 3.28 -5.10 -9.46
CA PHE A 151 3.94 -3.80 -9.56
C PHE A 151 3.66 -2.88 -8.37
N PHE A 152 2.50 -3.06 -7.70
CA PHE A 152 2.17 -2.29 -6.50
C PHE A 152 3.02 -2.76 -5.32
N ALA A 153 3.19 -4.07 -5.16
CA ALA A 153 4.08 -4.65 -4.16
C ALA A 153 5.54 -4.21 -4.38
N LEU A 154 6.00 -4.22 -5.63
CA LEU A 154 7.33 -3.72 -6.00
C LEU A 154 7.50 -2.23 -5.65
N ALA A 155 6.50 -1.40 -5.94
CA ALA A 155 6.54 0.02 -5.61
C ALA A 155 6.58 0.27 -4.09
N LEU A 156 5.85 -0.52 -3.31
CA LEU A 156 5.88 -0.45 -1.85
C LEU A 156 7.25 -0.87 -1.31
N ALA A 157 7.77 -2.01 -1.78
CA ALA A 157 9.07 -2.54 -1.36
C ALA A 157 10.21 -1.55 -1.65
N ASN A 158 10.16 -0.87 -2.81
CA ASN A 158 11.16 0.14 -3.17
C ASN A 158 11.09 1.41 -2.28
N MET A 159 9.95 1.69 -1.67
CA MET A 159 9.76 2.88 -0.82
C MET A 159 9.94 2.59 0.67
N GLN A 160 9.50 1.43 1.13
CA GLN A 160 9.44 1.07 2.55
C GLN A 160 10.38 -0.08 2.92
N GLY A 161 10.95 -0.76 1.91
CA GLY A 161 11.50 -2.09 2.12
C GLY A 161 10.40 -3.14 2.34
N PHE A 162 10.78 -4.35 2.67
CA PHE A 162 9.88 -5.42 3.11
C PHE A 162 10.61 -6.32 4.11
N VAL A 163 9.84 -7.10 4.86
CA VAL A 163 10.36 -8.15 5.73
C VAL A 163 10.22 -9.47 4.99
N ALA A 164 11.32 -10.17 4.80
CA ALA A 164 11.29 -11.47 4.15
C ALA A 164 10.43 -12.44 4.97
N ILE A 165 9.66 -13.29 4.29
CA ILE A 165 8.66 -14.12 4.97
C ILE A 165 9.26 -15.05 6.03
N GLN A 166 10.48 -15.53 5.83
CA GLN A 166 11.18 -16.37 6.82
C GLN A 166 11.52 -15.62 8.11
N ASP A 167 11.63 -14.29 8.06
CA ASP A 167 12.06 -13.44 9.17
C ASP A 167 10.89 -12.92 10.03
N ILE A 168 9.63 -13.15 9.62
CA ILE A 168 8.49 -12.77 10.47
C ILE A 168 8.40 -13.67 11.72
N PRO A 169 8.07 -13.08 12.87
CA PRO A 169 7.86 -13.86 14.09
C PRO A 169 6.59 -14.72 14.02
N GLU A 170 6.52 -15.72 14.89
CA GLU A 170 5.24 -16.37 15.20
C GLU A 170 4.26 -15.33 15.79
N ASN A 171 2.99 -15.42 15.42
CA ASN A 171 1.95 -14.45 15.80
C ASN A 171 2.22 -13.02 15.27
N TYR A 172 2.72 -12.90 14.04
CA TYR A 172 2.87 -11.61 13.37
C TYR A 172 1.54 -10.87 13.30
N THR A 173 1.44 -9.78 14.05
CA THR A 173 0.21 -8.99 14.22
C THR A 173 0.42 -7.61 13.58
N PRO A 174 -0.03 -7.39 12.34
CA PRO A 174 0.16 -6.10 11.69
C PRO A 174 -0.63 -4.99 12.37
N ARG A 175 0.01 -3.85 12.59
CA ARG A 175 -0.62 -2.59 13.02
C ARG A 175 -1.27 -1.87 11.85
N ALA A 176 -0.86 -2.21 10.62
CA ALA A 176 -1.49 -1.71 9.42
C ALA A 176 -1.61 -2.80 8.34
N ILE A 177 -2.72 -2.77 7.60
CA ILE A 177 -2.90 -3.60 6.41
C ILE A 177 -3.29 -2.71 5.23
N ILE A 178 -2.51 -2.78 4.16
CA ILE A 178 -2.81 -2.12 2.89
C ILE A 178 -3.35 -3.15 1.92
N TYR A 179 -4.55 -2.91 1.41
CA TYR A 179 -5.20 -3.76 0.42
C TYR A 179 -5.12 -3.11 -0.95
N VAL A 180 -4.59 -3.82 -1.93
CA VAL A 180 -4.87 -3.52 -3.31
C VAL A 180 -6.24 -4.10 -3.61
N ALA A 181 -7.24 -3.24 -3.49
CA ALA A 181 -8.63 -3.59 -3.64
C ALA A 181 -9.05 -3.73 -5.11
N PRO A 182 -10.21 -4.36 -5.39
CA PRO A 182 -10.65 -4.60 -6.76
C PRO A 182 -10.74 -3.34 -7.61
N PRO A 183 -10.57 -3.48 -8.93
CA PRO A 183 -10.79 -2.38 -9.87
C PRO A 183 -12.28 -2.17 -10.11
N PHE A 184 -12.98 -1.60 -9.13
CA PHE A 184 -14.42 -1.35 -9.16
C PHE A 184 -14.83 -0.14 -10.03
N ARG A 185 -13.94 0.39 -10.86
CA ARG A 185 -14.20 1.60 -11.66
C ARG A 185 -15.41 1.51 -12.60
N HIS A 186 -15.86 0.31 -12.90
CA HIS A 186 -17.02 0.11 -13.77
C HIS A 186 -18.32 -0.14 -13.01
N THR A 187 -18.27 -0.29 -11.69
CA THR A 187 -19.40 -0.67 -10.85
C THR A 187 -19.60 0.23 -9.64
N HIS A 188 -18.54 0.83 -9.12
CA HIS A 188 -18.55 1.64 -7.89
C HIS A 188 -17.83 2.96 -8.08
N PHE A 189 -18.09 3.92 -7.19
CA PHE A 189 -17.39 5.18 -7.04
C PHE A 189 -17.40 6.08 -8.28
N ASP A 190 -18.37 5.93 -9.19
CA ASP A 190 -18.41 6.62 -10.49
C ASP A 190 -17.09 6.47 -11.28
N GLY A 191 -16.41 5.35 -11.12
CA GLY A 191 -15.11 5.10 -11.73
C GLY A 191 -13.93 5.83 -11.09
N LYS A 192 -14.14 6.61 -10.03
CA LYS A 192 -13.10 7.42 -9.41
C LYS A 192 -12.18 6.60 -8.51
N GLN A 193 -11.00 7.13 -8.29
CA GLN A 193 -10.06 6.62 -7.29
C GLN A 193 -10.60 6.87 -5.88
N VAL A 194 -10.58 5.85 -5.04
CA VAL A 194 -10.99 5.96 -3.63
C VAL A 194 -10.03 5.19 -2.75
N VAL A 195 -9.56 5.85 -1.70
CA VAL A 195 -8.81 5.23 -0.60
C VAL A 195 -9.68 5.26 0.63
N VAL A 196 -10.05 4.09 1.12
CA VAL A 196 -10.83 3.98 2.35
C VAL A 196 -9.91 3.64 3.49
N HIS A 197 -9.91 4.46 4.53
CA HIS A 197 -9.25 4.18 5.80
C HIS A 197 -10.28 3.67 6.80
N ASN A 198 -9.97 2.54 7.43
CA ASN A 198 -10.77 1.93 8.48
C ASN A 198 -9.87 1.71 9.70
N ARG A 199 -10.05 2.53 10.72
CA ARG A 199 -9.15 2.62 11.86
C ARG A 199 -9.78 2.00 13.10
N SER A 200 -8.95 1.40 13.94
CA SER A 200 -9.25 0.98 15.30
C SER A 200 -8.04 1.25 16.19
N GLU A 201 -8.14 1.00 17.48
CA GLU A 201 -7.02 1.16 18.42
C GLU A 201 -5.79 0.31 18.05
N SER A 202 -6.01 -0.87 17.47
CA SER A 202 -4.95 -1.85 17.22
C SER A 202 -4.59 -2.03 15.75
N LEU A 203 -5.44 -1.58 14.82
CA LEU A 203 -5.27 -1.83 13.40
C LEU A 203 -5.77 -0.66 12.55
N HIS A 204 -4.93 -0.22 11.61
CA HIS A 204 -5.28 0.73 10.58
C HIS A 204 -5.30 0.04 9.22
N GLU A 205 -6.47 -0.09 8.63
CA GLU A 205 -6.65 -0.69 7.31
C GLU A 205 -6.78 0.39 6.23
N VAL A 206 -6.13 0.18 5.09
CA VAL A 206 -6.17 1.08 3.92
C VAL A 206 -6.58 0.31 2.69
N PHE A 207 -7.78 0.56 2.18
CA PHE A 207 -8.30 -0.08 0.97
C PHE A 207 -8.12 0.85 -0.24
N ALA A 208 -7.33 0.42 -1.21
CA ALA A 208 -7.00 1.19 -2.40
C ALA A 208 -7.84 0.74 -3.60
N TYR A 209 -8.94 1.44 -3.88
CA TYR A 209 -9.83 1.17 -5.02
C TYR A 209 -9.47 2.03 -6.23
N ASN A 210 -9.38 1.41 -7.40
CA ASN A 210 -9.13 2.09 -8.68
C ASN A 210 -7.85 2.96 -8.68
N LEU A 211 -6.81 2.54 -7.93
CA LEU A 211 -5.65 3.39 -7.66
C LEU A 211 -4.37 2.86 -8.27
N TYR A 212 -3.47 3.80 -8.57
CA TYR A 212 -2.07 3.53 -8.78
C TYR A 212 -1.29 3.56 -7.44
N PRO A 213 -0.08 2.99 -7.36
CA PRO A 213 0.66 2.76 -6.11
C PRO A 213 0.95 4.01 -5.27
N GLY A 214 1.16 5.18 -5.91
CA GLY A 214 1.60 6.38 -5.21
C GLY A 214 0.75 6.79 -4.03
N PRO A 215 -0.59 6.96 -4.15
CA PRO A 215 -1.43 7.34 -3.03
C PRO A 215 -1.48 6.32 -1.89
N SER A 216 -1.48 5.03 -2.18
CA SER A 216 -1.67 3.99 -1.17
C SER A 216 -0.35 3.49 -0.61
N ALA A 217 0.65 3.24 -1.46
CA ALA A 217 1.96 2.75 -1.03
C ALA A 217 2.80 3.84 -0.33
N LYS A 218 2.61 5.11 -0.65
CA LYS A 218 3.30 6.23 0.00
C LYS A 218 2.41 6.95 1.00
N LYS A 219 1.27 7.46 0.56
CA LYS A 219 0.41 8.30 1.41
C LYS A 219 -0.47 7.50 2.35
N GLY A 220 -0.84 6.27 1.99
CA GLY A 220 -1.51 5.35 2.89
C GLY A 220 -0.62 5.04 4.10
N VAL A 221 0.65 4.68 3.86
CA VAL A 221 1.63 4.46 4.94
C VAL A 221 1.86 5.72 5.78
N TYR A 222 1.98 6.89 5.14
CA TYR A 222 2.08 8.15 5.87
C TYR A 222 0.85 8.41 6.76
N SER A 223 -0.37 8.14 6.29
CA SER A 223 -1.57 8.29 7.10
C SER A 223 -1.63 7.29 8.26
N VAL A 224 -1.13 6.07 8.07
CA VAL A 224 -0.97 5.07 9.14
C VAL A 224 -0.03 5.59 10.22
N LEU A 225 1.13 6.15 9.83
CA LEU A 225 2.10 6.69 10.79
C LEU A 225 1.55 7.88 11.57
N LEU A 226 0.76 8.75 10.92
CA LEU A 226 0.09 9.85 11.61
C LEU A 226 -0.90 9.33 12.65
N ASP A 227 -1.75 8.38 12.28
CA ASP A 227 -2.79 7.83 13.15
C ASP A 227 -2.19 7.09 14.36
N ILE A 228 -1.23 6.19 14.12
CA ILE A 228 -0.56 5.47 15.21
C ILE A 228 0.24 6.43 16.10
N GLY A 229 0.98 7.37 15.50
CA GLY A 229 1.76 8.35 16.23
C GLY A 229 0.88 9.24 17.13
N GLU A 230 -0.28 9.67 16.63
CA GLU A 230 -1.24 10.45 17.43
C GLU A 230 -1.76 9.64 18.61
N HIS A 231 -2.11 8.37 18.42
CA HIS A 231 -2.55 7.49 19.52
C HIS A 231 -1.46 7.21 20.56
N GLU A 232 -0.19 7.16 20.13
CA GLU A 232 0.96 6.92 21.00
C GLU A 232 1.55 8.21 21.60
N GLY A 233 0.96 9.37 21.29
CA GLY A 233 1.40 10.67 21.80
C GLY A 233 2.66 11.23 21.13
N TRP A 234 2.98 10.79 19.92
CA TRP A 234 4.08 11.30 19.10
C TRP A 234 3.68 12.57 18.34
N VAL A 235 4.65 13.46 18.14
CA VAL A 235 4.51 14.56 17.19
C VAL A 235 4.93 14.11 15.81
N CYS A 236 3.97 13.98 14.91
CA CYS A 236 4.22 13.54 13.55
C CYS A 236 4.48 14.72 12.61
N CYS A 237 5.70 14.85 12.12
CA CYS A 237 6.11 15.93 11.22
C CYS A 237 6.21 15.44 9.77
N HIS A 238 5.67 16.24 8.83
CA HIS A 238 5.91 16.06 7.40
C HIS A 238 7.15 16.86 6.98
N ALA A 239 8.30 16.30 7.25
CA ALA A 239 9.59 16.93 7.05
C ALA A 239 10.53 16.09 6.17
N SER A 240 11.63 16.66 5.74
CA SER A 240 12.82 15.95 5.29
C SER A 240 13.92 16.09 6.32
N SER A 241 14.78 15.10 6.46
CA SER A 241 15.94 15.17 7.36
C SER A 241 17.22 14.79 6.61
N ALA A 242 18.33 15.40 7.02
CA ALA A 242 19.66 15.09 6.54
C ALA A 242 20.61 14.94 7.72
N LEU A 243 21.34 13.83 7.76
CA LEU A 243 22.48 13.67 8.66
C LEU A 243 23.71 14.25 8.00
N VAL A 244 24.36 15.17 8.67
CA VAL A 244 25.56 15.82 8.18
C VAL A 244 26.73 15.49 9.14
N GLU A 245 27.74 14.86 8.59
CA GLU A 245 29.03 14.64 9.27
C GLU A 245 30.01 15.73 8.86
N THR A 246 30.58 16.42 9.82
CA THR A 246 31.61 17.40 9.58
C THR A 246 32.90 17.02 10.31
N PRO A 247 34.10 17.54 9.89
CA PRO A 247 35.31 17.27 10.60
C PRO A 247 35.33 17.80 12.03
N TYR A 248 34.39 18.65 12.41
CA TYR A 248 34.35 19.36 13.69
C TYR A 248 33.21 18.88 14.60
N GLU A 249 32.14 18.32 14.02
CA GLU A 249 30.97 17.84 14.75
C GLU A 249 30.52 16.50 14.12
N ASN A 250 30.35 15.52 14.97
CA ASN A 250 29.80 14.24 14.55
C ASN A 250 28.29 14.29 14.63
N GLU A 251 27.62 13.84 13.57
CA GLU A 251 26.19 13.50 13.53
C GLU A 251 25.22 14.66 13.85
N THR A 252 25.32 15.77 13.14
CA THR A 252 24.30 16.81 13.22
C THR A 252 23.13 16.50 12.28
N VAL A 253 21.92 16.37 12.84
CA VAL A 253 20.68 16.13 12.07
C VAL A 253 19.99 17.46 11.80
N PHE A 254 19.83 17.79 10.52
CA PHE A 254 19.01 18.92 10.08
C PHE A 254 17.63 18.41 9.68
N MET A 255 16.59 18.97 10.26
CA MET A 255 15.20 18.70 9.88
C MET A 255 14.62 19.93 9.15
N HIS A 256 14.14 19.70 7.93
CA HIS A 256 13.51 20.73 7.11
C HIS A 256 11.99 20.52 7.10
N GLU A 257 11.28 21.35 7.84
CA GLU A 257 9.82 21.37 7.86
C GLU A 257 9.30 22.53 7.01
N GLY A 258 8.15 22.34 6.39
CA GLY A 258 7.50 23.38 5.61
C GLY A 258 6.25 22.90 4.88
N ALA A 259 5.46 23.86 4.42
CA ALA A 259 4.27 23.59 3.63
C ALA A 259 4.60 22.81 2.35
N SER A 260 3.58 22.16 1.78
CA SER A 260 3.70 21.46 0.50
C SER A 260 4.14 22.48 -0.60
N GLY A 261 5.25 22.18 -1.30
CA GLY A 261 5.85 23.09 -2.28
C GLY A 261 6.82 24.12 -1.70
N GLY A 262 7.09 24.10 -0.39
CA GLY A 262 8.04 25.01 0.28
C GLY A 262 9.51 24.70 0.04
N GLY A 263 9.83 23.63 -0.71
CA GLY A 263 11.22 23.32 -1.11
C GLY A 263 12.01 22.44 -0.13
N LYS A 264 11.39 21.93 0.93
CA LYS A 264 12.09 21.12 1.96
C LYS A 264 12.90 19.94 1.39
N GLU A 265 12.43 19.31 0.32
CA GLU A 265 13.13 18.21 -0.33
C GLU A 265 14.35 18.70 -1.15
N ARG A 266 14.31 19.93 -1.67
CA ARG A 266 15.42 20.53 -2.39
C ARG A 266 16.55 20.94 -1.43
N ASP A 267 16.19 21.48 -0.28
CA ASP A 267 17.14 21.89 0.75
C ASP A 267 17.91 20.69 1.30
N ALA A 268 17.23 19.57 1.57
CA ALA A 268 17.90 18.33 1.96
C ALA A 268 18.86 17.79 0.90
N GLY A 269 18.52 17.91 -0.40
CA GLY A 269 19.40 17.52 -1.52
C GLY A 269 20.65 18.42 -1.69
N GLY A 270 20.61 19.64 -1.21
CA GLY A 270 21.73 20.59 -1.28
C GLY A 270 22.95 20.24 -0.39
N PHE A 271 22.78 19.31 0.55
CA PHE A 271 23.87 18.81 1.41
C PHE A 271 24.62 17.59 0.82
N GLN A 272 24.28 17.15 -0.38
CA GLN A 272 24.98 16.06 -1.10
C GLN A 272 26.10 16.63 -2.01
N ALA A 273 26.98 17.44 -1.50
CA ALA A 273 28.14 17.96 -2.24
C ALA A 273 29.44 17.27 -1.85
#